data_1782b4937194ed94a794cee0cede4bee
#
_entry.id   1782b4937194ed94a794cee0cede4bee
#
_cell.length_a   1.000
_cell.length_b   1.000
_cell.length_c   1.000
_cell.angle_alpha   90.00
_cell.angle_beta   90.00
_cell.angle_gamma   90.00
#
_symmetry.space_group_name_H-M   'P 1'
#
loop_
_entity.id
_entity.type
_entity.pdbx_description
1 polymer ?
#
loop_
_entity_poly.entity_id
_entity_poly.type
_entity_poly.pdbx_seq_one_letter_code
_entity_poly.pdbx_strand_id
1 'polypeptide(L)'
;MGVSVAYHLARLGMQNIVLLEREQLLGAGSTGKCAGGARLQFSSESNIRLSLESIDILERFEDELGQSIDFRQDGYMFLLSEASTLDTFRKNFELQQRLGVPVEWLDVDEACRRAPGITRENLRAATFCGRDGIADPNSVTMGFAKAAQQLGVTIEREVEVTGIGLDADRITEIQTSAGPIETRIVVNAAGPWSHQIGQMVATNIPVQPFRRHIFIADVPPDPKGLALEARTSPSTRILTIDFDTTFYFHRESTGILFGMGDPDEPSSFEQSV
;
A
#
# COMPACT_ATOMS: atom_id res chain seq x y z
N MET A 1 -6.27 -2.86 5.43
CA MET A 1 -7.66 -2.46 5.05
C MET A 1 -8.66 -2.88 6.13
N GLY A 2 -8.87 -4.15 6.47
CA GLY A 2 -9.90 -4.61 7.40
C GLY A 2 -9.94 -3.88 8.74
N VAL A 3 -8.81 -3.74 9.43
CA VAL A 3 -8.74 -3.02 10.73
C VAL A 3 -9.11 -1.52 10.60
N SER A 4 -8.72 -0.88 9.49
CA SER A 4 -9.08 0.52 9.22
C SER A 4 -10.59 0.66 9.00
N VAL A 5 -11.21 -0.23 8.22
CA VAL A 5 -12.66 -0.24 8.02
C VAL A 5 -13.39 -0.47 9.35
N ALA A 6 -12.96 -1.46 10.14
CA ALA A 6 -13.56 -1.75 11.45
C ALA A 6 -13.46 -0.55 12.41
N TYR A 7 -12.29 0.11 12.45
CA TYR A 7 -12.10 1.32 13.24
C TYR A 7 -13.07 2.45 12.83
N HIS A 8 -13.12 2.76 11.53
CA HIS A 8 -13.96 3.84 11.04
C HIS A 8 -15.46 3.56 11.22
N LEU A 9 -15.92 2.31 11.03
CA LEU A 9 -17.30 1.91 11.31
C LEU A 9 -17.64 2.08 12.78
N ALA A 10 -16.76 1.64 13.69
CA ALA A 10 -16.95 1.83 15.13
C ALA A 10 -16.97 3.32 15.53
N ARG A 11 -16.06 4.11 14.95
CA ARG A 11 -16.02 5.58 15.15
C ARG A 11 -17.29 6.28 14.66
N LEU A 12 -17.94 5.74 13.63
CA LEU A 12 -19.25 6.21 13.14
C LEU A 12 -20.44 5.70 13.97
N GLY A 13 -20.20 4.95 15.05
CA GLY A 13 -21.21 4.49 15.98
C GLY A 13 -21.78 3.09 15.67
N MET A 14 -21.23 2.35 14.70
CA MET A 14 -21.60 0.96 14.48
C MET A 14 -21.14 0.10 15.65
N GLN A 15 -22.02 -0.77 16.13
CA GLN A 15 -21.75 -1.68 17.25
C GLN A 15 -21.72 -3.13 16.79
N ASN A 16 -21.25 -4.02 17.66
CA ASN A 16 -21.17 -5.47 17.41
C ASN A 16 -20.35 -5.81 16.14
N ILE A 17 -19.23 -5.11 15.97
CA ILE A 17 -18.30 -5.37 14.87
C ILE A 17 -17.35 -6.50 15.27
N VAL A 18 -17.28 -7.54 14.45
CA VAL A 18 -16.29 -8.61 14.57
C VAL A 18 -15.40 -8.57 13.34
N LEU A 19 -14.09 -8.48 13.54
CA LEU A 19 -13.07 -8.61 12.51
C LEU A 19 -12.47 -10.01 12.61
N LEU A 20 -12.48 -10.74 11.51
CA LEU A 20 -11.91 -12.08 11.39
C LEU A 20 -10.59 -12.01 10.61
N GLU A 21 -9.55 -12.61 11.15
CA GLU A 21 -8.26 -12.80 10.49
C GLU A 21 -7.92 -14.30 10.49
N ARG A 22 -7.61 -14.83 9.32
CA ARG A 22 -7.27 -16.24 9.17
C ARG A 22 -5.91 -16.56 9.79
N GLU A 23 -4.97 -15.62 9.68
CA GLU A 23 -3.59 -15.81 10.14
C GLU A 23 -3.45 -15.52 11.65
N GLN A 24 -2.36 -15.98 12.23
CA GLN A 24 -2.01 -15.71 13.63
C GLN A 24 -1.76 -14.21 13.88
N LEU A 25 -1.21 -13.52 12.90
CA LEU A 25 -0.84 -12.11 13.01
C LEU A 25 -1.65 -11.25 12.03
N LEU A 26 -2.13 -10.11 12.52
CA LEU A 26 -2.71 -9.08 11.65
C LEU A 26 -1.64 -8.57 10.68
N GLY A 27 -2.05 -8.37 9.42
CA GLY A 27 -1.14 -7.86 8.40
C GLY A 27 -0.18 -8.89 7.82
N ALA A 28 -0.29 -10.19 8.15
CA ALA A 28 0.58 -11.26 7.63
C ALA A 28 0.50 -11.44 6.10
N GLY A 29 -0.58 -10.97 5.47
CA GLY A 29 -0.75 -10.98 4.02
C GLY A 29 0.07 -9.90 3.30
N SER A 30 -0.48 -9.37 2.19
CA SER A 30 0.19 -8.35 1.36
C SER A 30 0.58 -7.08 2.12
N THR A 31 -0.12 -6.74 3.20
CA THR A 31 0.16 -5.54 4.00
C THR A 31 1.54 -5.58 4.64
N GLY A 32 1.88 -6.64 5.35
CA GLY A 32 3.19 -6.76 6.02
C GLY A 32 4.33 -7.15 5.08
N LYS A 33 4.03 -7.42 3.81
CA LYS A 33 4.99 -7.81 2.77
C LYS A 33 5.15 -6.74 1.69
N CYS A 34 4.80 -5.49 1.96
CA CYS A 34 4.91 -4.38 1.01
C CYS A 34 6.02 -3.40 1.41
N ALA A 35 6.38 -2.51 0.50
CA ALA A 35 7.37 -1.46 0.74
C ALA A 35 6.85 -0.28 1.60
N GLY A 36 5.63 -0.36 2.13
CA GLY A 36 5.06 0.66 3.01
C GLY A 36 4.65 1.96 2.32
N GLY A 37 4.65 2.01 1.00
CA GLY A 37 4.42 3.23 0.25
C GLY A 37 2.98 3.75 0.32
N ALA A 38 2.82 5.06 0.57
CA ALA A 38 1.59 5.82 0.48
C ALA A 38 1.76 6.96 -0.53
N ARG A 39 0.88 7.08 -1.52
CA ARG A 39 1.06 8.04 -2.61
C ARG A 39 -0.25 8.69 -3.06
N LEU A 40 -0.14 9.87 -3.67
CA LEU A 40 -1.22 10.64 -4.28
C LEU A 40 -1.25 10.53 -5.80
N GLN A 41 -0.14 10.14 -6.43
CA GLN A 41 0.03 10.11 -7.88
C GLN A 41 -0.72 8.94 -8.51
N PHE A 42 -2.03 9.05 -8.67
CA PHE A 42 -2.90 8.11 -9.36
C PHE A 42 -3.52 8.70 -10.64
N SER A 43 -4.10 7.83 -11.47
CA SER A 43 -4.72 8.18 -12.77
C SER A 43 -6.24 8.31 -12.72
N SER A 44 -6.89 8.01 -11.60
CA SER A 44 -8.34 8.15 -11.44
C SER A 44 -8.70 9.09 -10.29
N GLU A 45 -9.75 9.89 -10.49
CA GLU A 45 -10.23 10.83 -9.48
C GLU A 45 -10.59 10.13 -8.16
N SER A 46 -11.25 8.97 -8.23
CA SER A 46 -11.62 8.21 -7.02
C SER A 46 -10.40 7.81 -6.20
N ASN A 47 -9.34 7.29 -6.84
CA ASN A 47 -8.13 6.91 -6.14
C ASN A 47 -7.38 8.12 -5.58
N ILE A 48 -7.34 9.24 -6.31
CA ILE A 48 -6.70 10.47 -5.83
C ILE A 48 -7.41 11.00 -4.58
N ARG A 49 -8.75 11.07 -4.60
CA ARG A 49 -9.54 11.54 -3.44
C ARG A 49 -9.36 10.63 -2.22
N LEU A 50 -9.45 9.31 -2.41
CA LEU A 50 -9.21 8.34 -1.33
C LEU A 50 -7.79 8.45 -0.77
N SER A 51 -6.81 8.72 -1.62
CA SER A 51 -5.42 8.86 -1.19
C SER A 51 -5.16 10.17 -0.46
N LEU A 52 -5.80 11.28 -0.86
CA LEU A 52 -5.73 12.55 -0.13
C LEU A 52 -6.21 12.37 1.31
N GLU A 53 -7.41 11.79 1.49
CA GLU A 53 -7.94 11.46 2.83
C GLU A 53 -7.02 10.51 3.60
N SER A 54 -6.47 9.51 2.91
CA SER A 54 -5.57 8.54 3.55
C SER A 54 -4.26 9.18 4.03
N ILE A 55 -3.65 10.04 3.22
CA ILE A 55 -2.43 10.77 3.60
C ILE A 55 -2.72 11.72 4.76
N ASP A 56 -3.84 12.45 4.74
CA ASP A 56 -4.26 13.31 5.84
C ASP A 56 -4.43 12.54 7.16
N ILE A 57 -4.93 11.29 7.09
CA ILE A 57 -5.02 10.41 8.27
C ILE A 57 -3.64 9.97 8.73
N LEU A 58 -2.74 9.57 7.81
CA LEU A 58 -1.39 9.13 8.15
C LEU A 58 -0.55 10.26 8.77
N GLU A 59 -0.71 11.49 8.29
CA GLU A 59 -0.04 12.68 8.83
C GLU A 59 -0.43 12.98 10.30
N ARG A 60 -1.67 12.65 10.68
CA ARG A 60 -2.19 12.85 12.05
C ARG A 60 -2.27 11.57 12.87
N PHE A 61 -1.74 10.46 12.36
CA PHE A 61 -1.96 9.13 12.92
C PHE A 61 -1.48 9.01 14.36
N GLU A 62 -0.28 9.51 14.65
CA GLU A 62 0.30 9.46 16.00
C GLU A 62 -0.48 10.34 16.97
N ASP A 63 -0.86 11.55 16.55
CA ASP A 63 -1.65 12.48 17.36
C ASP A 63 -3.05 11.96 17.67
N GLU A 64 -3.71 11.33 16.68
CA GLU A 64 -5.10 10.85 16.84
C GLU A 64 -5.18 9.47 17.49
N LEU A 65 -4.25 8.56 17.21
CA LEU A 65 -4.33 7.16 17.64
C LEU A 65 -3.24 6.77 18.66
N GLY A 66 -2.30 7.67 18.98
CA GLY A 66 -1.24 7.42 19.95
C GLY A 66 -0.25 6.34 19.53
N GLN A 67 -0.09 6.10 18.21
CA GLN A 67 0.78 5.09 17.65
C GLN A 67 1.69 5.72 16.60
N SER A 68 3.00 5.71 16.83
CA SER A 68 3.95 6.09 15.79
C SER A 68 3.99 5.05 14.67
N ILE A 69 4.01 5.52 13.44
CA ILE A 69 3.98 4.68 12.22
C ILE A 69 5.21 4.91 11.33
N ASP A 70 6.21 5.65 11.81
CA ASP A 70 7.40 6.05 11.03
C ASP A 70 7.04 6.62 9.65
N PHE A 71 6.02 7.48 9.59
CA PHE A 71 5.59 8.07 8.34
C PHE A 71 6.57 9.14 7.88
N ARG A 72 7.28 8.86 6.78
CA ARG A 72 8.30 9.74 6.20
C ARG A 72 7.85 10.19 4.82
N GLN A 73 7.68 11.50 4.65
CA GLN A 73 7.28 12.12 3.40
C GLN A 73 8.52 12.61 2.63
N ASP A 74 9.37 11.68 2.25
CA ASP A 74 10.54 11.93 1.39
C ASP A 74 10.13 12.02 -0.10
N GLY A 75 8.88 11.71 -0.42
CA GLY A 75 8.26 11.80 -1.72
C GLY A 75 8.39 10.55 -2.58
N TYR A 76 7.62 10.57 -3.70
CA TYR A 76 7.69 9.59 -4.79
C TYR A 76 8.06 10.28 -6.09
N MET A 77 8.93 9.64 -6.85
CA MET A 77 9.34 10.07 -8.18
C MET A 77 9.07 8.97 -9.20
N PHE A 78 8.31 9.29 -10.24
CA PHE A 78 8.19 8.43 -11.41
C PHE A 78 9.10 8.93 -12.51
N LEU A 79 10.00 8.07 -12.99
CA LEU A 79 10.87 8.29 -14.13
C LEU A 79 10.15 7.86 -15.40
N LEU A 80 10.21 8.66 -16.46
CA LEU A 80 9.46 8.49 -17.70
C LEU A 80 10.43 8.47 -18.87
N SER A 81 10.52 7.36 -19.58
CA SER A 81 11.46 7.14 -20.68
C SER A 81 10.77 7.02 -22.03
N GLU A 82 9.56 6.45 -22.07
CA GLU A 82 8.82 6.24 -23.32
C GLU A 82 7.91 7.42 -23.69
N ALA A 83 7.86 7.76 -24.98
CA ALA A 83 7.04 8.88 -25.46
C ALA A 83 5.54 8.68 -25.19
N SER A 84 5.03 7.45 -25.34
CA SER A 84 3.63 7.11 -25.05
C SER A 84 3.26 7.28 -23.59
N THR A 85 4.19 7.03 -22.69
CA THR A 85 4.05 7.20 -21.25
C THR A 85 3.95 8.69 -20.88
N LEU A 86 4.71 9.56 -21.54
CA LEU A 86 4.67 11.00 -21.29
C LEU A 86 3.28 11.61 -21.49
N ASP A 87 2.58 11.26 -22.57
CA ASP A 87 1.25 11.78 -22.86
C ASP A 87 0.23 11.35 -21.80
N THR A 88 0.33 10.11 -21.36
CA THR A 88 -0.51 9.59 -20.27
C THR A 88 -0.23 10.31 -18.96
N PHE A 89 1.05 10.48 -18.61
CA PHE A 89 1.43 11.18 -17.38
C PHE A 89 1.09 12.68 -17.41
N ARG A 90 1.11 13.33 -18.57
CA ARG A 90 0.64 14.71 -18.72
C ARG A 90 -0.84 14.85 -18.33
N LYS A 91 -1.69 13.97 -18.82
CA LYS A 91 -3.13 13.94 -18.48
C LYS A 91 -3.33 13.65 -16.98
N ASN A 92 -2.57 12.72 -16.44
CA ASN A 92 -2.63 12.39 -15.00
C ASN A 92 -2.16 13.57 -14.15
N PHE A 93 -1.08 14.25 -14.55
CA PHE A 93 -0.55 15.43 -13.88
C PHE A 93 -1.60 16.56 -13.81
N GLU A 94 -2.26 16.87 -14.93
CA GLU A 94 -3.34 17.85 -14.98
C GLU A 94 -4.53 17.47 -14.07
N LEU A 95 -4.92 16.19 -14.05
CA LEU A 95 -5.96 15.68 -13.17
C LEU A 95 -5.57 15.83 -11.70
N GLN A 96 -4.36 15.42 -11.36
CA GLN A 96 -3.83 15.49 -10.01
C GLN A 96 -3.78 16.93 -9.50
N GLN A 97 -3.27 17.87 -10.30
CA GLN A 97 -3.26 19.29 -9.97
C GLN A 97 -4.65 19.87 -9.74
N ARG A 98 -5.63 19.54 -10.63
CA ARG A 98 -7.03 19.98 -10.46
C ARG A 98 -7.66 19.49 -9.16
N LEU A 99 -7.21 18.33 -8.65
CA LEU A 99 -7.70 17.73 -7.42
C LEU A 99 -6.89 18.16 -6.18
N GLY A 100 -5.92 19.07 -6.35
CA GLY A 100 -5.14 19.64 -5.24
C GLY A 100 -3.91 18.83 -4.83
N VAL A 101 -3.49 17.85 -5.65
CA VAL A 101 -2.23 17.13 -5.39
C VAL A 101 -1.05 18.05 -5.74
N PRO A 102 -0.08 18.27 -4.84
CA PRO A 102 1.09 19.10 -5.08
C PRO A 102 2.17 18.34 -5.90
N VAL A 103 1.76 17.80 -7.04
CA VAL A 103 2.64 17.10 -7.96
C VAL A 103 3.44 18.09 -8.79
N GLU A 104 4.72 17.79 -9.00
CA GLU A 104 5.65 18.55 -9.82
C GLU A 104 6.01 17.76 -11.08
N TRP A 105 6.15 18.48 -12.21
CA TRP A 105 6.73 17.94 -13.42
C TRP A 105 8.18 18.36 -13.51
N LEU A 106 9.10 17.39 -13.54
CA LEU A 106 10.53 17.63 -13.51
C LEU A 106 11.16 17.37 -14.89
N ASP A 107 12.12 18.21 -15.27
CA ASP A 107 13.05 17.88 -16.34
C ASP A 107 14.11 16.86 -15.87
N VAL A 108 14.92 16.39 -16.80
CA VAL A 108 15.95 15.37 -16.53
C VAL A 108 17.00 15.85 -15.54
N ASP A 109 17.40 17.13 -15.61
CA ASP A 109 18.42 17.70 -14.73
C ASP A 109 17.95 17.75 -13.29
N GLU A 110 16.71 18.21 -13.09
CA GLU A 110 16.08 18.28 -11.78
C GLU A 110 15.84 16.89 -11.18
N ALA A 111 15.37 15.94 -12.00
CA ALA A 111 15.18 14.55 -11.55
C ALA A 111 16.50 13.93 -11.06
N CYS A 112 17.59 14.08 -11.84
CA CYS A 112 18.91 13.58 -11.47
C CYS A 112 19.50 14.30 -10.23
N ARG A 113 19.14 15.56 -10.03
CA ARG A 113 19.59 16.31 -8.86
C ARG A 113 18.89 15.83 -7.58
N ARG A 114 17.57 15.55 -7.66
CA ARG A 114 16.77 15.04 -6.50
C ARG A 114 17.03 13.57 -6.21
N ALA A 115 17.31 12.76 -7.22
CA ALA A 115 17.62 11.34 -7.08
C ALA A 115 19.02 11.02 -7.65
N PRO A 116 20.10 11.37 -6.93
CA PRO A 116 21.45 11.07 -7.36
C PRO A 116 21.66 9.58 -7.60
N GLY A 117 22.29 9.22 -8.70
CA GLY A 117 22.57 7.84 -9.07
C GLY A 117 21.61 7.24 -10.10
N ILE A 118 20.52 7.91 -10.47
CA ILE A 118 19.73 7.51 -11.64
C ILE A 118 20.49 7.85 -12.93
N THR A 119 20.28 7.03 -13.96
CA THR A 119 20.87 7.32 -15.29
C THR A 119 20.04 8.38 -16.02
N ARG A 120 20.75 9.23 -16.79
CA ARG A 120 20.12 10.21 -17.70
C ARG A 120 19.73 9.59 -19.04
N GLU A 121 20.31 8.42 -19.32
CA GLU A 121 20.11 7.75 -20.60
C GLU A 121 18.63 7.36 -20.77
N ASN A 122 18.06 7.75 -21.89
CA ASN A 122 16.65 7.56 -22.24
C ASN A 122 15.62 8.29 -21.34
N LEU A 123 16.03 8.88 -20.23
CA LEU A 123 15.11 9.64 -19.35
C LEU A 123 14.63 10.91 -20.08
N ARG A 124 13.32 11.12 -20.13
CA ARG A 124 12.69 12.27 -20.80
C ARG A 124 12.09 13.27 -19.84
N ALA A 125 11.53 12.79 -18.73
CA ALA A 125 10.93 13.61 -17.69
C ALA A 125 10.74 12.77 -16.42
N ALA A 126 10.31 13.43 -15.34
CA ALA A 126 9.82 12.76 -14.15
C ALA A 126 8.61 13.50 -13.56
N THR A 127 7.81 12.80 -12.75
CA THR A 127 6.85 13.44 -11.85
C THR A 127 7.25 13.19 -10.41
N PHE A 128 7.04 14.18 -9.54
CA PHE A 128 7.40 14.10 -8.14
C PHE A 128 6.28 14.65 -7.26
N CYS A 129 6.00 13.99 -6.15
CA CYS A 129 5.09 14.51 -5.13
C CYS A 129 5.73 14.36 -3.75
N GLY A 130 6.06 15.48 -3.10
CA GLY A 130 6.71 15.50 -1.80
C GLY A 130 5.81 15.07 -0.64
N ARG A 131 4.46 15.09 -0.82
CA ARG A 131 3.53 14.56 0.18
C ARG A 131 3.40 13.05 0.17
N ASP A 132 3.84 12.40 -0.90
CA ASP A 132 3.94 10.94 -0.93
C ASP A 132 5.04 10.49 0.04
N GLY A 133 4.89 9.28 0.61
CA GLY A 133 5.83 8.84 1.63
C GLY A 133 5.78 7.34 1.88
N ILE A 134 6.48 6.94 2.93
CA ILE A 134 6.57 5.55 3.38
C ILE A 134 6.18 5.51 4.85
N ALA A 135 5.31 4.59 5.23
CA ALA A 135 4.96 4.29 6.61
C ALA A 135 5.25 2.83 6.93
N ASP A 136 5.48 2.50 8.21
CA ASP A 136 5.56 1.09 8.62
C ASP A 136 4.17 0.43 8.57
N PRO A 137 3.95 -0.54 7.67
CA PRO A 137 2.63 -1.16 7.48
C PRO A 137 2.12 -1.90 8.73
N ASN A 138 3.04 -2.45 9.52
CA ASN A 138 2.67 -3.18 10.73
C ASN A 138 2.19 -2.20 11.81
N SER A 139 2.90 -1.11 12.02
CA SER A 139 2.51 -0.07 12.98
C SER A 139 1.19 0.59 12.61
N VAL A 140 0.93 0.87 11.31
CA VAL A 140 -0.38 1.34 10.82
C VAL A 140 -1.48 0.32 11.13
N THR A 141 -1.24 -0.96 10.85
CA THR A 141 -2.20 -2.03 11.11
C THR A 141 -2.50 -2.16 12.60
N MET A 142 -1.47 -2.17 13.44
CA MET A 142 -1.62 -2.32 14.89
C MET A 142 -2.25 -1.09 15.55
N GLY A 143 -1.95 0.11 15.06
CA GLY A 143 -2.57 1.35 15.53
C GLY A 143 -4.08 1.35 15.30
N PHE A 144 -4.54 1.04 14.08
CA PHE A 144 -5.97 0.89 13.80
C PHE A 144 -6.60 -0.26 14.58
N ALA A 145 -5.95 -1.41 14.71
CA ALA A 145 -6.48 -2.54 15.47
C ALA A 145 -6.71 -2.19 16.92
N LYS A 146 -5.72 -1.58 17.58
CA LYS A 146 -5.82 -1.12 18.97
C LYS A 146 -6.94 -0.09 19.16
N ALA A 147 -7.01 0.90 18.27
CA ALA A 147 -8.06 1.92 18.33
C ALA A 147 -9.46 1.32 18.07
N ALA A 148 -9.59 0.37 17.15
CA ALA A 148 -10.85 -0.35 16.92
C ALA A 148 -11.30 -1.14 18.15
N GLN A 149 -10.39 -1.87 18.81
CA GLN A 149 -10.69 -2.60 20.05
C GLN A 149 -11.12 -1.66 21.20
N GLN A 150 -10.50 -0.49 21.32
CA GLN A 150 -10.92 0.52 22.32
C GLN A 150 -12.35 1.03 22.07
N LEU A 151 -12.82 0.98 20.82
CA LEU A 151 -14.20 1.31 20.43
C LEU A 151 -15.16 0.10 20.49
N GLY A 152 -14.71 -1.05 21.01
CA GLY A 152 -15.55 -2.23 21.21
C GLY A 152 -15.56 -3.21 20.04
N VAL A 153 -14.65 -3.08 19.05
CA VAL A 153 -14.51 -4.08 17.99
C VAL A 153 -13.84 -5.35 18.55
N THR A 154 -14.46 -6.49 18.30
CA THR A 154 -13.85 -7.80 18.58
C THR A 154 -12.96 -8.20 17.40
N ILE A 155 -11.73 -8.61 17.68
CA ILE A 155 -10.78 -9.09 16.67
C ILE A 155 -10.46 -10.54 17.00
N GLU A 156 -10.89 -11.45 16.12
CA GLU A 156 -10.62 -12.89 16.20
C GLU A 156 -9.57 -13.28 15.17
N ARG A 157 -8.51 -13.91 15.63
CA ARG A 157 -7.40 -14.39 14.80
C ARG A 157 -7.44 -15.91 14.73
N GLU A 158 -6.79 -16.46 13.71
CA GLU A 158 -6.80 -17.90 13.42
C GLU A 158 -8.24 -18.42 13.15
N VAL A 159 -9.10 -17.51 12.64
CA VAL A 159 -10.49 -17.80 12.28
C VAL A 159 -10.68 -17.58 10.78
N GLU A 160 -10.83 -18.68 10.06
CA GLU A 160 -11.06 -18.66 8.60
C GLU A 160 -12.55 -18.65 8.29
N VAL A 161 -12.96 -17.78 7.37
CA VAL A 161 -14.29 -17.80 6.77
C VAL A 161 -14.35 -18.91 5.73
N THR A 162 -15.24 -19.89 5.94
CA THR A 162 -15.40 -21.06 5.09
C THR A 162 -16.67 -21.04 4.24
N GLY A 163 -17.61 -20.15 4.55
CA GLY A 163 -18.86 -19.98 3.83
C GLY A 163 -19.67 -18.78 4.31
N ILE A 164 -20.69 -18.41 3.53
CA ILE A 164 -21.65 -17.35 3.88
C ILE A 164 -23.04 -17.93 3.64
N GLY A 165 -23.87 -17.98 4.69
CA GLY A 165 -25.25 -18.45 4.64
C GLY A 165 -26.16 -17.37 4.06
N LEU A 166 -27.06 -17.78 3.16
CA LEU A 166 -28.05 -16.93 2.53
C LEU A 166 -29.47 -17.46 2.77
N ASP A 167 -30.39 -16.56 3.04
CA ASP A 167 -31.83 -16.79 2.92
C ASP A 167 -32.35 -15.91 1.78
N ALA A 168 -32.74 -16.54 0.67
CA ALA A 168 -32.91 -15.87 -0.62
C ALA A 168 -31.66 -15.05 -0.97
N ASP A 169 -31.77 -13.72 -1.09
CA ASP A 169 -30.66 -12.82 -1.44
C ASP A 169 -30.07 -12.09 -0.21
N ARG A 170 -30.35 -12.56 1.00
CA ARG A 170 -29.90 -11.90 2.23
C ARG A 170 -28.91 -12.76 2.99
N ILE A 171 -27.82 -12.16 3.43
CA ILE A 171 -26.86 -12.80 4.31
C ILE A 171 -27.54 -13.03 5.66
N THR A 172 -27.39 -14.24 6.22
CA THR A 172 -27.91 -14.63 7.53
C THR A 172 -26.81 -14.97 8.50
N GLU A 173 -25.71 -15.55 8.03
CA GLU A 173 -24.60 -15.97 8.87
C GLU A 173 -23.30 -16.07 8.07
N ILE A 174 -22.19 -16.15 8.77
CA ILE A 174 -20.87 -16.55 8.25
C ILE A 174 -20.50 -17.89 8.87
N GLN A 175 -20.11 -18.85 8.05
CA GLN A 175 -19.48 -20.10 8.48
C GLN A 175 -18.00 -19.86 8.70
N THR A 176 -17.46 -20.26 9.86
CA THR A 176 -16.04 -20.11 10.16
C THR A 176 -15.45 -21.40 10.71
N SER A 177 -14.11 -21.48 10.74
CA SER A 177 -13.39 -22.58 11.38
C SER A 177 -13.66 -22.70 12.89
N ALA A 178 -14.15 -21.64 13.53
CA ALA A 178 -14.51 -21.58 14.96
C ALA A 178 -16.02 -21.71 15.23
N GLY A 179 -16.83 -21.94 14.19
CA GLY A 179 -18.29 -22.01 14.28
C GLY A 179 -19.01 -20.88 13.54
N PRO A 180 -20.34 -20.91 13.47
CA PRO A 180 -21.12 -19.90 12.75
C PRO A 180 -21.21 -18.57 13.54
N ILE A 181 -21.32 -17.47 12.81
CA ILE A 181 -21.57 -16.13 13.34
C ILE A 181 -22.79 -15.55 12.63
N GLU A 182 -23.85 -15.28 13.36
CA GLU A 182 -25.05 -14.63 12.81
C GLU A 182 -24.75 -13.16 12.45
N THR A 183 -24.99 -12.80 11.21
CA THR A 183 -24.86 -11.42 10.74
C THR A 183 -25.65 -11.19 9.47
N ARG A 184 -25.99 -9.93 9.20
CA ARG A 184 -26.62 -9.50 7.93
C ARG A 184 -25.72 -8.67 7.05
N ILE A 185 -24.56 -8.28 7.56
CA ILE A 185 -23.62 -7.40 6.86
C ILE A 185 -22.24 -8.03 6.91
N VAL A 186 -21.62 -8.19 5.76
CA VAL A 186 -20.25 -8.68 5.61
C VAL A 186 -19.46 -7.66 4.80
N VAL A 187 -18.31 -7.25 5.32
CA VAL A 187 -17.35 -6.43 4.60
C VAL A 187 -16.19 -7.32 4.16
N ASN A 188 -16.06 -7.50 2.87
CA ASN A 188 -14.96 -8.28 2.29
C ASN A 188 -13.69 -7.44 2.21
N ALA A 189 -12.76 -7.68 3.11
CA ALA A 189 -11.43 -7.08 3.15
C ALA A 189 -10.31 -8.12 3.00
N ALA A 190 -10.60 -9.25 2.35
CA ALA A 190 -9.74 -10.43 2.27
C ALA A 190 -8.56 -10.28 1.27
N GLY A 191 -8.27 -9.08 0.77
CA GLY A 191 -7.12 -8.83 -0.11
C GLY A 191 -7.11 -9.74 -1.33
N PRO A 192 -6.04 -10.50 -1.58
CA PRO A 192 -5.93 -11.41 -2.73
C PRO A 192 -7.02 -12.49 -2.77
N TRP A 193 -7.60 -12.87 -1.62
CA TRP A 193 -8.66 -13.87 -1.50
C TRP A 193 -10.07 -13.29 -1.64
N SER A 194 -10.21 -11.99 -1.93
CA SER A 194 -11.53 -11.33 -2.04
C SER A 194 -12.45 -11.99 -3.08
N HIS A 195 -11.89 -12.52 -4.18
CA HIS A 195 -12.65 -13.27 -5.18
C HIS A 195 -13.31 -14.50 -4.56
N GLN A 196 -12.58 -15.28 -3.74
CA GLN A 196 -13.10 -16.50 -3.10
C GLN A 196 -14.26 -16.17 -2.13
N ILE A 197 -14.13 -15.08 -1.36
CA ILE A 197 -15.24 -14.63 -0.50
C ILE A 197 -16.46 -14.23 -1.34
N GLY A 198 -16.25 -13.54 -2.47
CA GLY A 198 -17.33 -13.17 -3.39
C GLY A 198 -18.04 -14.41 -3.96
N GLN A 199 -17.30 -15.47 -4.29
CA GLN A 199 -17.87 -16.73 -4.81
C GLN A 199 -18.82 -17.40 -3.80
N MET A 200 -18.61 -17.25 -2.49
CA MET A 200 -19.50 -17.80 -1.45
C MET A 200 -20.91 -17.24 -1.52
N VAL A 201 -21.10 -16.09 -2.17
CA VAL A 201 -22.41 -15.45 -2.39
C VAL A 201 -22.70 -15.25 -3.88
N ALA A 202 -22.13 -16.07 -4.75
CA ALA A 202 -22.29 -16.04 -6.21
C ALA A 202 -21.98 -14.65 -6.85
N THR A 203 -21.14 -13.84 -6.18
CA THR A 203 -20.72 -12.51 -6.68
C THR A 203 -19.33 -12.58 -7.25
N ASN A 204 -19.17 -12.11 -8.50
CA ASN A 204 -17.85 -12.03 -9.13
C ASN A 204 -17.12 -10.76 -8.68
N ILE A 205 -16.06 -10.94 -7.90
CA ILE A 205 -15.11 -9.86 -7.56
C ILE A 205 -13.87 -10.06 -8.42
N PRO A 206 -13.55 -9.15 -9.35
CA PRO A 206 -12.48 -9.34 -10.33
C PRO A 206 -11.10 -9.04 -9.73
N VAL A 207 -10.73 -9.78 -8.69
CA VAL A 207 -9.42 -9.71 -8.02
C VAL A 207 -8.65 -10.98 -8.34
N GLN A 208 -7.41 -10.80 -8.84
CA GLN A 208 -6.47 -11.88 -9.08
C GLN A 208 -5.16 -11.58 -8.35
N PRO A 209 -4.58 -12.57 -7.63
CA PRO A 209 -3.31 -12.42 -6.97
C PRO A 209 -2.16 -12.55 -7.96
N PHE A 210 -1.18 -11.64 -7.87
CA PHE A 210 0.08 -11.75 -8.59
C PHE A 210 1.23 -11.56 -7.62
N ARG A 211 2.20 -12.47 -7.64
CA ARG A 211 3.38 -12.39 -6.80
C ARG A 211 4.27 -11.24 -7.27
N ARG A 212 4.81 -10.51 -6.32
CA ARG A 212 5.80 -9.46 -6.55
C ARG A 212 6.91 -9.60 -5.52
N HIS A 213 8.14 -9.62 -5.99
CA HIS A 213 9.29 -9.75 -5.11
C HIS A 213 9.77 -8.39 -4.63
N ILE A 214 10.15 -8.35 -3.36
CA ILE A 214 10.85 -7.21 -2.75
C ILE A 214 12.18 -7.75 -2.25
N PHE A 215 13.24 -7.05 -2.58
CA PHE A 215 14.59 -7.37 -2.16
C PHE A 215 15.13 -6.26 -1.28
N ILE A 216 15.93 -6.65 -0.29
CA ILE A 216 16.69 -5.72 0.54
C ILE A 216 18.16 -6.10 0.39
N ALA A 217 18.97 -5.13 -0.04
CA ALA A 217 20.41 -5.28 -0.15
C ALA A 217 21.10 -4.46 0.93
N ASP A 218 21.94 -5.10 1.72
CA ASP A 218 22.83 -4.41 2.63
C ASP A 218 23.90 -3.63 1.87
N VAL A 219 24.19 -2.43 2.35
CA VAL A 219 25.34 -1.66 1.85
C VAL A 219 26.55 -2.00 2.69
N PRO A 220 27.61 -2.60 2.11
CA PRO A 220 28.79 -3.00 2.86
C PRO A 220 29.41 -1.81 3.62
N PRO A 221 30.03 -2.04 4.80
CA PRO A 221 30.78 -1.00 5.51
C PRO A 221 31.88 -0.41 4.60
N ASP A 222 32.05 0.91 4.65
CA ASP A 222 33.12 1.52 3.88
C ASP A 222 34.48 1.42 4.61
N PRO A 223 35.51 0.87 3.98
CA PRO A 223 36.85 0.88 4.54
C PRO A 223 37.41 2.27 4.83
N LYS A 224 36.88 3.31 4.16
CA LYS A 224 37.29 4.72 4.30
C LYS A 224 36.43 5.52 5.29
N GLY A 225 35.40 4.90 5.91
CA GLY A 225 34.53 5.56 6.85
C GLY A 225 33.64 6.68 6.28
N LEU A 226 33.41 6.69 4.95
CA LEU A 226 32.52 7.66 4.34
C LEU A 226 31.08 7.45 4.81
N ALA A 227 30.33 8.53 4.94
CA ALA A 227 28.92 8.47 5.27
C ALA A 227 28.14 7.65 4.23
N LEU A 228 27.12 6.93 4.69
CA LEU A 228 26.32 6.04 3.84
C LEU A 228 25.74 6.78 2.62
N GLU A 229 25.30 8.03 2.82
CA GLU A 229 24.79 8.91 1.74
C GLU A 229 25.83 9.20 0.65
N ALA A 230 27.11 9.24 1.01
CA ALA A 230 28.20 9.47 0.05
C ALA A 230 28.67 8.21 -0.69
N ARG A 231 28.17 7.05 -0.29
CA ARG A 231 28.66 5.73 -0.74
C ARG A 231 27.64 4.95 -1.54
N THR A 232 26.37 5.21 -1.30
CA THR A 232 25.30 4.47 -1.96
C THR A 232 24.79 5.23 -3.17
N SER A 233 24.69 4.53 -4.25
CA SER A 233 23.92 4.94 -5.40
C SER A 233 22.70 4.00 -5.48
N PRO A 234 21.50 4.53 -5.38
CA PRO A 234 21.14 5.92 -5.13
C PRO A 234 21.22 6.30 -3.63
N SER A 235 21.67 7.51 -3.36
CA SER A 235 21.72 8.05 -1.98
C SER A 235 20.40 8.65 -1.49
N THR A 236 19.42 8.75 -2.36
CA THR A 236 18.12 9.37 -2.04
C THR A 236 17.20 8.45 -1.24
N ARG A 237 16.39 9.07 -0.36
CA ARG A 237 15.28 8.41 0.32
C ARG A 237 13.99 8.45 -0.49
N ILE A 238 13.93 9.25 -1.55
CA ILE A 238 12.76 9.32 -2.45
C ILE A 238 12.50 7.92 -3.00
N LEU A 239 11.28 7.42 -2.86
CA LEU A 239 10.89 6.19 -3.55
C LEU A 239 10.82 6.49 -5.05
N THR A 240 11.81 5.97 -5.77
CA THR A 240 12.00 6.22 -7.20
C THR A 240 11.54 5.00 -7.98
N ILE A 241 10.70 5.24 -8.98
CA ILE A 241 10.08 4.21 -9.81
C ILE A 241 10.37 4.53 -11.27
N ASP A 242 11.05 3.65 -11.98
CA ASP A 242 11.06 3.65 -13.42
C ASP A 242 9.75 3.04 -13.90
N PHE A 243 8.87 3.89 -14.43
CA PHE A 243 7.51 3.49 -14.77
C PHE A 243 7.47 2.47 -15.92
N ASP A 244 8.37 2.60 -16.87
CA ASP A 244 8.36 1.76 -18.08
C ASP A 244 8.87 0.34 -17.81
N THR A 245 9.83 0.17 -16.90
CA THR A 245 10.35 -1.14 -16.47
C THR A 245 9.67 -1.67 -15.21
N THR A 246 8.90 -0.84 -14.51
CA THR A 246 8.34 -1.11 -13.19
C THR A 246 9.37 -1.31 -12.07
N PHE A 247 10.66 -1.08 -12.33
CA PHE A 247 11.71 -1.14 -11.32
C PHE A 247 11.56 0.01 -10.34
N TYR A 248 11.65 -0.28 -9.05
CA TYR A 248 11.59 0.73 -8.00
C TYR A 248 12.61 0.47 -6.91
N PHE A 249 13.02 1.53 -6.24
CA PHE A 249 13.92 1.47 -5.11
C PHE A 249 13.75 2.66 -4.17
N HIS A 250 14.15 2.46 -2.93
CA HIS A 250 14.38 3.53 -1.96
C HIS A 250 15.39 3.06 -0.90
N ARG A 251 15.91 4.02 -0.14
CA ARG A 251 16.70 3.68 1.04
C ARG A 251 15.81 3.09 2.12
N GLU A 252 16.22 1.94 2.65
CA GLU A 252 15.58 1.31 3.77
C GLU A 252 16.61 1.03 4.86
N SER A 253 16.48 1.75 5.99
CA SER A 253 17.45 1.65 7.10
C SER A 253 18.90 1.84 6.62
N THR A 254 19.77 0.86 6.79
CA THR A 254 21.17 0.86 6.33
C THR A 254 21.35 0.32 4.91
N GLY A 255 20.29 -0.17 4.30
CA GLY A 255 20.31 -0.83 2.99
C GLY A 255 19.48 -0.10 1.92
N ILE A 256 19.20 -0.81 0.86
CA ILE A 256 18.33 -0.40 -0.24
C ILE A 256 17.27 -1.46 -0.41
N LEU A 257 16.00 -1.05 -0.35
CA LEU A 257 14.87 -1.86 -0.77
C LEU A 257 14.61 -1.61 -2.25
N PHE A 258 14.41 -2.68 -3.02
CA PHE A 258 14.09 -2.59 -4.44
C PHE A 258 13.21 -3.74 -4.89
N GLY A 259 12.56 -3.55 -6.02
CA GLY A 259 11.73 -4.57 -6.66
C GLY A 259 11.41 -4.21 -8.10
N MET A 260 10.80 -5.15 -8.80
CA MET A 260 10.31 -4.97 -10.17
C MET A 260 9.12 -5.89 -10.39
N GLY A 261 8.14 -5.44 -11.16
CA GLY A 261 7.06 -6.28 -11.63
C GLY A 261 7.52 -7.14 -12.81
N ASP A 262 7.15 -8.41 -12.79
CA ASP A 262 7.26 -9.28 -13.95
C ASP A 262 5.89 -9.35 -14.63
N PRO A 263 5.75 -8.86 -15.88
CA PRO A 263 4.47 -8.92 -16.60
C PRO A 263 4.04 -10.36 -16.93
N ASP A 264 5.00 -11.28 -17.01
CA ASP A 264 4.73 -12.69 -17.33
C ASP A 264 4.49 -13.56 -16.08
N GLU A 265 4.56 -13.00 -14.87
CA GLU A 265 4.26 -13.71 -13.64
C GLU A 265 2.81 -14.22 -13.65
N PRO A 266 2.58 -15.53 -13.53
CA PRO A 266 1.23 -16.08 -13.52
C PRO A 266 0.48 -15.69 -12.23
N SER A 267 -0.86 -15.61 -12.35
CA SER A 267 -1.69 -15.44 -11.17
C SER A 267 -1.54 -16.64 -10.23
N SER A 268 -1.20 -16.39 -8.97
CA SER A 268 -0.97 -17.45 -7.97
C SER A 268 -1.16 -16.92 -6.54
N PHE A 269 -1.64 -17.82 -5.66
CA PHE A 269 -1.63 -17.58 -4.20
C PHE A 269 -0.31 -18.00 -3.54
N GLU A 270 0.62 -18.60 -4.31
CA GLU A 270 1.95 -18.97 -3.81
C GLU A 270 2.74 -17.74 -3.37
N GLN A 271 3.23 -17.74 -2.15
CA GLN A 271 3.97 -16.61 -1.54
C GLN A 271 5.41 -16.99 -1.16
N SER A 272 5.82 -18.23 -1.40
CA SER A 272 7.20 -18.64 -1.18
C SER A 272 8.12 -18.14 -2.31
N VAL A 273 9.40 -17.99 -2.00
CA VAL A 273 10.47 -17.59 -2.92
C VAL A 273 11.20 -18.84 -3.39
#